data_701eb74ff6347c5ecb58d979efaf5198
#
_entry.id   701eb74ff6347c5ecb58d979efaf5198
#
_cell.length_a   1.000
_cell.length_b   1.000
_cell.length_c   1.000
_cell.angle_alpha   90.00
_cell.angle_beta   90.00
_cell.angle_gamma   90.00
#
_symmetry.space_group_name_H-M   'P 1'
#
loop_
_entity.id
_entity.type
_entity.pdbx_description
1 polymer ?
#
loop_
_entity_poly.entity_id
_entity_poly.type
_entity_poly.pdbx_seq_one_letter_code
_entity_poly.pdbx_strand_id
1 'polypeptide(L)'
;EGISFLYEFAPNVIMLGNHEARLSRMSDSPNAVHAHAAQTVLNELGDCAKKLKAKIYPYHNSKGVHRLGDLALVHGYSCNVSAIRDHAETYGKVLMAHLHRVGIERGRRIDSPTGYCLGAICNLDMEYSSSRRASLAHSAGFAWGYYNENSTSVNLCEKQKHQPWLLPI
;
A
#
# COMPACT_ATOMS: atom_id res chain seq x y z
N GLU A 1 3.28 -13.84 -11.11
CA GLU A 1 2.27 -12.80 -11.43
C GLU A 1 2.66 -11.42 -10.85
N GLY A 2 2.92 -11.25 -9.54
CA GLY A 2 3.25 -9.94 -8.96
C GLY A 2 4.49 -9.27 -9.54
N ILE A 3 5.56 -10.00 -9.78
CA ILE A 3 6.79 -9.48 -10.40
C ILE A 3 6.54 -9.06 -11.86
N SER A 4 5.77 -9.84 -12.61
CA SER A 4 5.40 -9.49 -14.00
C SER A 4 4.63 -8.17 -14.06
N PHE A 5 3.69 -7.98 -13.12
CA PHE A 5 2.95 -6.72 -12.98
C PHE A 5 3.88 -5.52 -12.71
N LEU A 6 4.89 -5.67 -11.85
CA LEU A 6 5.84 -4.60 -11.59
C LEU A 6 6.63 -4.21 -12.86
N TYR A 7 7.00 -5.17 -13.71
CA TYR A 7 7.67 -4.85 -14.98
C TYR A 7 6.78 -4.08 -15.95
N GLU A 8 5.50 -4.44 -16.04
CA GLU A 8 4.53 -3.76 -16.89
C GLU A 8 4.22 -2.34 -16.38
N PHE A 9 4.04 -2.21 -15.06
CA PHE A 9 3.71 -0.92 -14.42
C PHE A 9 4.91 0.02 -14.32
N ALA A 10 6.13 -0.52 -14.28
CA ALA A 10 7.41 0.20 -14.18
C ALA A 10 7.44 1.32 -13.12
N PRO A 11 7.17 1.01 -11.84
CA PRO A 11 7.12 2.02 -10.79
C PRO A 11 8.49 2.63 -10.49
N ASN A 12 8.52 3.92 -10.13
CA ASN A 12 9.72 4.58 -9.61
C ASN A 12 9.94 4.31 -8.11
N VAL A 13 8.88 3.94 -7.41
CA VAL A 13 8.89 3.67 -5.96
C VAL A 13 8.10 2.41 -5.68
N ILE A 14 8.68 1.54 -4.86
CA ILE A 14 8.03 0.33 -4.34
C ILE A 14 8.00 0.43 -2.82
N MET A 15 6.82 0.38 -2.24
CA MET A 15 6.64 0.38 -0.79
C MET A 15 6.33 -1.03 -0.32
N LEU A 16 7.23 -1.61 0.47
CA LEU A 16 7.01 -2.94 1.03
C LEU A 16 5.92 -2.89 2.10
N GLY A 17 5.13 -3.94 2.15
CA GLY A 17 4.06 -4.10 3.12
C GLY A 17 4.36 -5.15 4.18
N ASN A 18 3.34 -5.44 4.97
CA ASN A 18 3.38 -6.47 6.00
C ASN A 18 3.59 -7.88 5.43
N HIS A 19 3.25 -8.12 4.16
CA HIS A 19 3.50 -9.40 3.48
C HIS A 19 4.99 -9.61 3.23
N GLU A 20 5.70 -8.62 2.68
CA GLU A 20 7.14 -8.67 2.46
C GLU A 20 7.91 -8.72 3.79
N ALA A 21 7.40 -8.06 4.84
CA ALA A 21 7.96 -8.19 6.18
C ALA A 21 7.79 -9.60 6.78
N ARG A 22 6.75 -10.34 6.39
CA ARG A 22 6.62 -11.77 6.74
C ARG A 22 7.63 -12.62 6.00
N LEU A 23 7.84 -12.38 4.70
CA LEU A 23 8.88 -13.06 3.92
C LEU A 23 10.26 -12.81 4.51
N SER A 24 10.57 -11.58 4.89
CA SER A 24 11.84 -11.25 5.55
C SER A 24 12.05 -12.06 6.85
N ARG A 25 11.02 -12.18 7.70
CA ARG A 25 11.10 -13.05 8.89
C ARG A 25 11.19 -14.53 8.55
N MET A 26 10.55 -14.96 7.47
CA MET A 26 10.59 -16.36 7.02
C MET A 26 11.94 -16.73 6.42
N SER A 27 12.70 -15.78 5.88
CA SER A 27 14.07 -16.00 5.40
C SER A 27 15.06 -16.36 6.52
N ASP A 28 14.73 -16.01 7.78
CA ASP A 28 15.49 -16.38 8.97
C ASP A 28 14.98 -17.68 9.65
N SER A 29 14.06 -18.39 8.98
CA SER A 29 13.47 -19.63 9.51
C SER A 29 14.52 -20.74 9.70
N PRO A 30 14.46 -21.53 10.78
CA PRO A 30 15.28 -22.74 10.92
C PRO A 30 14.92 -23.83 9.90
N ASN A 31 13.75 -23.76 9.26
CA ASN A 31 13.38 -24.63 8.16
C ASN A 31 14.02 -24.11 6.86
N ALA A 32 15.04 -24.83 6.36
CA ALA A 32 15.79 -24.44 5.18
C ALA A 32 14.94 -24.27 3.91
N VAL A 33 13.85 -25.02 3.76
CA VAL A 33 12.95 -24.91 2.60
C VAL A 33 12.18 -23.59 2.65
N HIS A 34 11.66 -23.23 3.82
CA HIS A 34 10.96 -21.96 4.02
C HIS A 34 11.90 -20.77 3.86
N ALA A 35 13.09 -20.84 4.45
CA ALA A 35 14.11 -19.81 4.36
C ALA A 35 14.52 -19.58 2.89
N HIS A 36 14.80 -20.66 2.15
CA HIS A 36 15.18 -20.58 0.74
C HIS A 36 14.07 -20.00 -0.13
N ALA A 37 12.83 -20.47 0.03
CA ALA A 37 11.69 -19.96 -0.73
C ALA A 37 11.48 -18.45 -0.49
N ALA A 38 11.51 -18.01 0.77
CA ALA A 38 11.35 -16.61 1.11
C ALA A 38 12.48 -15.75 0.54
N GLN A 39 13.73 -16.20 0.65
CA GLN A 39 14.91 -15.50 0.13
C GLN A 39 14.85 -15.38 -1.39
N THR A 40 14.41 -16.41 -2.10
CA THR A 40 14.23 -16.38 -3.55
C THR A 40 13.27 -15.25 -3.97
N VAL A 41 12.09 -15.17 -3.34
CA VAL A 41 11.11 -14.11 -3.65
C VAL A 41 11.65 -12.72 -3.34
N LEU A 42 12.34 -12.55 -2.21
CA LEU A 42 12.94 -11.26 -1.83
C LEU A 42 14.05 -10.84 -2.83
N ASN A 43 14.87 -11.78 -3.28
CA ASN A 43 15.90 -11.53 -4.27
C ASN A 43 15.30 -11.12 -5.63
N GLU A 44 14.27 -11.84 -6.10
CA GLU A 44 13.56 -11.51 -7.33
C GLU A 44 12.96 -10.10 -7.28
N LEU A 45 12.34 -9.72 -6.15
CA LEU A 45 11.82 -8.37 -5.95
C LEU A 45 12.94 -7.32 -5.96
N GLY A 46 14.05 -7.59 -5.29
CA GLY A 46 15.23 -6.70 -5.28
C GLY A 46 15.83 -6.52 -6.68
N ASP A 47 15.95 -7.59 -7.45
CA ASP A 47 16.48 -7.54 -8.82
C ASP A 47 15.51 -6.84 -9.78
N CYS A 48 14.20 -7.04 -9.63
CA CYS A 48 13.19 -6.29 -10.35
C CYS A 48 13.33 -4.79 -10.07
N ALA A 49 13.39 -4.40 -8.81
CA ALA A 49 13.56 -2.99 -8.45
C ALA A 49 14.85 -2.37 -9.01
N LYS A 50 15.97 -3.09 -8.97
CA LYS A 50 17.24 -2.64 -9.60
C LYS A 50 17.09 -2.42 -11.10
N LYS A 51 16.50 -3.36 -11.83
CA LYS A 51 16.26 -3.26 -13.27
C LYS A 51 15.35 -2.07 -13.62
N LEU A 52 14.33 -1.83 -12.83
CA LEU A 52 13.40 -0.70 -12.98
C LEU A 52 13.98 0.63 -12.47
N LYS A 53 15.13 0.60 -11.78
CA LYS A 53 15.70 1.75 -11.05
C LYS A 53 14.71 2.31 -10.02
N ALA A 54 13.85 1.45 -9.48
CA ALA A 54 12.86 1.80 -8.48
C ALA A 54 13.48 1.87 -7.08
N LYS A 55 13.09 2.87 -6.31
CA LYS A 55 13.49 2.99 -4.90
C LYS A 55 12.56 2.13 -4.03
N ILE A 56 13.13 1.23 -3.23
CA ILE A 56 12.38 0.42 -2.27
C ILE A 56 12.33 1.14 -0.91
N TYR A 57 11.14 1.21 -0.33
CA TYR A 57 10.91 1.64 1.05
C TYR A 57 10.50 0.44 1.90
N PRO A 58 11.14 0.21 3.05
CA PRO A 58 10.84 -0.95 3.91
C PRO A 58 9.48 -0.79 4.61
N TYR A 59 8.91 -1.88 5.07
CA TYR A 59 7.76 -1.85 5.98
C TYR A 59 8.20 -1.38 7.36
N HIS A 60 8.17 -0.09 7.58
CA HIS A 60 8.63 0.54 8.81
C HIS A 60 7.93 1.90 9.00
N ASN A 61 7.48 2.21 10.20
CA ASN A 61 6.69 3.41 10.50
C ASN A 61 7.40 4.76 10.21
N SER A 62 8.72 4.82 10.29
CA SER A 62 9.47 6.04 9.97
C SER A 62 10.34 5.92 8.71
N LYS A 63 10.99 4.78 8.48
CA LYS A 63 11.85 4.56 7.31
C LYS A 63 11.04 4.20 6.05
N GLY A 64 9.81 3.71 6.21
CA GLY A 64 8.87 3.33 5.15
C GLY A 64 7.98 4.48 4.70
N VAL A 65 8.45 5.72 4.76
CA VAL A 65 7.70 6.90 4.35
C VAL A 65 8.36 7.53 3.13
N HIS A 66 7.62 7.61 2.04
CA HIS A 66 8.01 8.40 0.87
C HIS A 66 7.20 9.70 0.84
N ARG A 67 7.84 10.82 0.53
CA ARG A 67 7.17 12.11 0.48
C ARG A 67 7.08 12.65 -0.94
N LEU A 68 5.89 13.15 -1.28
CA LEU A 68 5.61 13.91 -2.50
C LEU A 68 4.98 15.25 -2.07
N GLY A 69 5.76 16.33 -2.08
CA GLY A 69 5.30 17.60 -1.53
C GLY A 69 4.86 17.45 -0.06
N ASP A 70 3.63 17.84 0.24
CA ASP A 70 3.01 17.74 1.57
C ASP A 70 2.45 16.33 1.89
N LEU A 71 2.42 15.41 0.93
CA LEU A 71 1.83 14.08 1.06
C LEU A 71 2.85 13.05 1.53
N ALA A 72 2.55 12.34 2.60
CA ALA A 72 3.28 11.13 3.00
C ALA A 72 2.64 9.90 2.35
N LEU A 73 3.45 9.09 1.67
CA LEU A 73 3.05 7.77 1.19
C LEU A 73 3.57 6.72 2.16
N VAL A 74 2.70 5.85 2.64
CA VAL A 74 3.02 4.76 3.59
C VAL A 74 2.25 3.49 3.21
N HIS A 75 2.79 2.31 3.55
CA HIS A 75 1.96 1.11 3.42
C HIS A 75 0.78 1.13 4.41
N GLY A 76 1.03 1.55 5.64
CA GLY A 76 0.09 1.47 6.75
C GLY A 76 0.36 0.27 7.66
N TYR A 77 0.00 0.40 8.94
CA TYR A 77 0.29 -0.60 9.98
C TYR A 77 -0.90 -0.87 10.91
N SER A 78 -1.94 -0.05 10.87
CA SER A 78 -3.15 -0.21 11.67
C SER A 78 -4.31 -0.65 10.79
N CYS A 79 -5.14 -1.56 11.31
CA CYS A 79 -6.33 -2.08 10.63
C CYS A 79 -7.64 -1.83 11.41
N ASN A 80 -7.61 -0.96 12.44
CA ASN A 80 -8.81 -0.58 13.18
C ASN A 80 -9.74 0.33 12.36
N VAL A 81 -10.92 0.63 12.90
CA VAL A 81 -11.93 1.48 12.24
C VAL A 81 -11.41 2.88 11.95
N SER A 82 -10.54 3.41 12.82
CA SER A 82 -9.95 4.75 12.71
C SER A 82 -8.59 4.79 12.01
N ALA A 83 -8.16 3.69 11.41
CA ALA A 83 -6.79 3.56 10.89
C ALA A 83 -6.38 4.70 9.96
N ILE A 84 -7.25 5.14 9.06
CA ILE A 84 -6.93 6.22 8.11
C ILE A 84 -6.68 7.53 8.87
N ARG A 85 -7.54 7.83 9.85
CA ARG A 85 -7.40 9.01 10.70
C ARG A 85 -6.15 8.96 11.56
N ASP A 86 -5.86 7.81 12.19
CA ASP A 86 -4.69 7.64 13.04
C ASP A 86 -3.39 7.86 12.25
N HIS A 87 -3.36 7.41 10.99
CA HIS A 87 -2.23 7.70 10.11
C HIS A 87 -2.15 9.18 9.72
N ALA A 88 -3.30 9.84 9.46
CA ALA A 88 -3.31 11.28 9.20
C ALA A 88 -2.81 12.09 10.40
N GLU A 89 -3.19 11.71 11.61
CA GLU A 89 -2.70 12.35 12.84
C GLU A 89 -1.21 12.13 13.07
N THR A 90 -0.66 11.00 12.60
CA THR A 90 0.76 10.65 12.72
C THR A 90 1.64 11.35 11.68
N TYR A 91 1.22 11.34 10.41
CA TYR A 91 2.08 11.73 9.28
C TYR A 91 1.72 13.08 8.66
N GLY A 92 0.59 13.66 9.04
CA GLY A 92 -0.01 14.79 8.33
C GLY A 92 -0.88 14.28 7.17
N LYS A 93 -0.91 15.01 6.06
CA LYS A 93 -1.57 14.53 4.84
C LYS A 93 -0.91 13.23 4.37
N VAL A 94 -1.69 12.16 4.28
CA VAL A 94 -1.17 10.81 4.06
C VAL A 94 -2.00 10.02 3.08
N LEU A 95 -1.34 9.24 2.24
CA LEU A 95 -1.92 8.19 1.40
C LEU A 95 -1.38 6.84 1.87
N MET A 96 -2.26 5.97 2.28
CA MET A 96 -1.93 4.63 2.77
C MET A 96 -2.64 3.54 1.96
N ALA A 97 -2.12 2.32 2.04
CA ALA A 97 -2.75 1.10 1.53
C ALA A 97 -3.24 0.23 2.71
N HIS A 98 -2.89 -1.05 2.76
CA HIS A 98 -3.06 -2.01 3.86
C HIS A 98 -4.50 -2.45 4.15
N LEU A 99 -5.48 -1.56 4.12
CA LEU A 99 -6.87 -1.88 4.49
C LEU A 99 -7.66 -2.55 3.36
N HIS A 100 -7.13 -2.60 2.16
CA HIS A 100 -7.80 -3.11 0.95
C HIS A 100 -9.17 -2.44 0.69
N ARG A 101 -9.34 -1.21 1.09
CA ARG A 101 -10.56 -0.41 0.84
C ARG A 101 -10.20 1.03 0.51
N VAL A 102 -10.99 1.64 -0.34
CA VAL A 102 -10.88 3.08 -0.61
C VAL A 102 -11.55 3.86 0.51
N GLY A 103 -10.93 4.95 0.94
CA GLY A 103 -11.50 5.79 1.99
C GLY A 103 -10.76 7.09 2.20
N ILE A 104 -11.45 8.06 2.78
CA ILE A 104 -10.91 9.36 3.18
C ILE A 104 -11.39 9.66 4.59
N GLU A 105 -10.48 10.02 5.47
CA GLU A 105 -10.80 10.48 6.83
C GLU A 105 -9.96 11.70 7.19
N ARG A 106 -10.47 12.53 8.09
CA ARG A 106 -9.74 13.69 8.62
C ARG A 106 -9.27 13.42 10.05
N GLY A 107 -8.04 13.83 10.34
CA GLY A 107 -7.51 13.88 11.69
C GLY A 107 -8.27 14.88 12.56
N ARG A 108 -8.27 14.65 13.88
CA ARG A 108 -8.92 15.51 14.88
C ARG A 108 -8.02 16.61 15.41
N ARG A 109 -6.87 16.80 14.81
CA ARG A 109 -5.94 17.89 15.14
C ARG A 109 -6.47 19.23 14.59
N ILE A 110 -5.95 20.34 15.11
CA ILE A 110 -6.34 21.69 14.69
C ILE A 110 -6.12 21.91 13.19
N ASP A 111 -5.01 21.37 12.64
CA ASP A 111 -4.67 21.40 11.21
C ASP A 111 -5.50 20.43 10.36
N SER A 112 -6.33 19.61 11.00
CA SER A 112 -7.26 18.67 10.36
C SER A 112 -6.66 17.92 9.15
N PRO A 113 -5.53 17.21 9.33
CA PRO A 113 -4.85 16.56 8.22
C PRO A 113 -5.72 15.49 7.58
N THR A 114 -5.64 15.36 6.26
CA THR A 114 -6.45 14.39 5.50
C THR A 114 -5.66 13.10 5.26
N GLY A 115 -6.25 11.98 5.65
CA GLY A 115 -5.80 10.65 5.29
C GLY A 115 -6.62 10.07 4.14
N TYR A 116 -5.92 9.44 3.22
CA TYR A 116 -6.47 8.71 2.08
C TYR A 116 -6.04 7.26 2.19
N CYS A 117 -6.92 6.33 1.84
CA CYS A 117 -6.60 4.92 1.74
C CYS A 117 -6.90 4.41 0.35
N LEU A 118 -5.96 3.67 -0.21
CA LEU A 118 -6.10 2.96 -1.48
C LEU A 118 -6.89 1.67 -1.27
N GLY A 119 -7.64 1.27 -2.28
CA GLY A 119 -8.09 -0.10 -2.42
C GLY A 119 -6.92 -1.05 -2.75
N ALA A 120 -7.23 -2.27 -3.10
CA ALA A 120 -6.25 -3.24 -3.53
C ALA A 120 -6.31 -3.46 -5.05
N ILE A 121 -5.18 -3.84 -5.65
CA ILE A 121 -5.11 -4.32 -7.04
C ILE A 121 -4.80 -5.82 -6.98
N CYS A 122 -5.70 -6.58 -6.37
CA CYS A 122 -5.61 -8.03 -6.26
C CYS A 122 -6.99 -8.66 -6.39
N ASN A 123 -7.06 -9.97 -6.51
CA ASN A 123 -8.33 -10.68 -6.36
C ASN A 123 -8.85 -10.47 -4.95
N LEU A 124 -10.06 -9.92 -4.82
CA LEU A 124 -10.70 -9.63 -3.54
C LEU A 124 -11.43 -10.85 -2.94
N ASP A 125 -11.61 -11.91 -3.73
CA ASP A 125 -12.22 -13.17 -3.28
C ASP A 125 -11.15 -14.12 -2.70
N MET A 126 -10.56 -13.68 -1.59
CA MET A 126 -9.51 -14.41 -0.90
C MET A 126 -10.10 -15.36 0.14
N GLU A 127 -9.91 -16.67 -0.02
CA GLU A 127 -10.44 -17.69 0.89
C GLU A 127 -10.08 -17.44 2.36
N TYR A 128 -8.85 -17.01 2.65
CA TYR A 128 -8.38 -16.75 4.03
C TYR A 128 -9.09 -15.57 4.71
N SER A 129 -9.78 -14.73 3.95
CA SER A 129 -10.51 -13.56 4.47
C SER A 129 -12.02 -13.68 4.30
N SER A 130 -12.52 -14.73 3.68
CA SER A 130 -13.93 -14.91 3.31
C SER A 130 -14.89 -14.87 4.51
N SER A 131 -14.44 -15.34 5.68
CA SER A 131 -15.22 -15.33 6.93
C SER A 131 -15.12 -14.03 7.73
N ARG A 132 -14.29 -13.08 7.32
CA ARG A 132 -14.07 -11.84 8.07
C ARG A 132 -15.00 -10.73 7.58
N ARG A 133 -15.78 -10.15 8.52
CA ARG A 133 -16.65 -9.00 8.21
C ARG A 133 -15.90 -7.84 7.52
N ALA A 134 -14.62 -7.64 7.86
CA ALA A 134 -13.79 -6.61 7.24
C ALA A 134 -13.63 -6.79 5.72
N SER A 135 -13.68 -8.02 5.20
CA SER A 135 -13.57 -8.30 3.76
C SER A 135 -14.78 -7.80 2.95
N LEU A 136 -15.91 -7.56 3.59
CA LEU A 136 -17.09 -6.98 2.93
C LEU A 136 -16.85 -5.53 2.48
N ALA A 137 -15.91 -4.83 3.12
CA ALA A 137 -15.54 -3.47 2.78
C ALA A 137 -14.34 -3.40 1.81
N HIS A 138 -13.80 -4.56 1.39
CA HIS A 138 -12.67 -4.56 0.44
C HIS A 138 -13.13 -4.11 -0.94
N SER A 139 -12.35 -3.22 -1.53
CA SER A 139 -12.55 -2.71 -2.89
C SER A 139 -11.23 -2.62 -3.64
N ALA A 140 -11.29 -2.76 -4.96
CA ALA A 140 -10.17 -2.43 -5.81
C ALA A 140 -10.08 -0.92 -5.96
N GLY A 141 -8.85 -0.38 -5.95
CA GLY A 141 -8.71 1.07 -6.06
C GLY A 141 -7.27 1.53 -6.19
N PHE A 142 -7.14 2.69 -6.79
CA PHE A 142 -5.87 3.40 -6.94
C PHE A 142 -6.07 4.90 -6.74
N ALA A 143 -4.99 5.64 -6.66
CA ALA A 143 -5.01 7.10 -6.63
C ALA A 143 -4.17 7.67 -7.77
N TRP A 144 -4.56 8.86 -8.21
CA TRP A 144 -3.78 9.69 -9.11
C TRP A 144 -3.85 11.15 -8.67
N GLY A 145 -2.94 11.96 -9.17
CA GLY A 145 -2.93 13.37 -8.81
C GLY A 145 -1.70 14.09 -9.32
N TYR A 146 -1.55 15.31 -8.87
CA TYR A 146 -0.44 16.19 -9.21
C TYR A 146 0.26 16.62 -7.93
N TYR A 147 1.56 16.84 -8.00
CA TYR A 147 2.33 17.36 -6.88
C TYR A 147 3.35 18.39 -7.33
N ASN A 148 3.69 19.28 -6.42
CA ASN A 148 4.84 20.17 -6.50
C ASN A 148 5.59 20.12 -5.15
N GLU A 149 6.56 20.97 -4.96
CA GLU A 149 7.38 20.98 -3.74
C GLU A 149 6.58 21.18 -2.45
N ASN A 150 5.44 21.89 -2.51
CA ASN A 150 4.69 22.34 -1.34
C ASN A 150 3.31 21.68 -1.19
N SER A 151 2.75 21.12 -2.23
CA SER A 151 1.37 20.62 -2.23
C SER A 151 1.17 19.43 -3.15
N THR A 152 0.13 18.65 -2.84
CA THR A 152 -0.28 17.49 -3.61
C THR A 152 -1.79 17.44 -3.74
N SER A 153 -2.30 17.18 -4.93
CA SER A 153 -3.70 16.76 -5.11
C SER A 153 -3.79 15.24 -5.09
N VAL A 154 -4.86 14.71 -4.51
CA VAL A 154 -5.12 13.27 -4.47
C VAL A 154 -6.55 13.02 -4.92
N ASN A 155 -6.70 12.20 -5.95
CA ASN A 155 -7.99 11.71 -6.45
C ASN A 155 -8.00 10.19 -6.27
N LEU A 156 -9.03 9.67 -5.62
CA LEU A 156 -9.22 8.24 -5.43
C LEU A 156 -10.16 7.69 -6.52
N CYS A 157 -9.78 6.56 -7.09
CA CYS A 157 -10.63 5.77 -7.96
C CYS A 157 -10.94 4.44 -7.27
N GLU A 158 -12.21 4.09 -7.21
CA GLU A 158 -12.69 2.87 -6.61
C GLU A 158 -13.46 2.03 -7.62
N LYS A 159 -13.21 0.72 -7.58
CA LYS A 159 -14.04 -0.28 -8.24
C LYS A 159 -14.64 -1.17 -7.18
N GLN A 160 -15.94 -1.11 -7.01
CA GLN A 160 -16.67 -2.05 -6.16
C GLN A 160 -16.73 -3.45 -6.80
N LYS A 161 -16.92 -4.48 -5.98
CA LYS A 161 -17.10 -5.85 -6.48
C LYS A 161 -18.19 -5.89 -7.55
N HIS A 162 -17.92 -6.59 -8.63
CA HIS A 162 -18.85 -6.80 -9.76
C HIS A 162 -19.25 -5.54 -10.55
N GLN A 163 -18.62 -4.38 -10.29
CA GLN A 163 -18.84 -3.16 -11.06
C GLN A 163 -17.67 -2.92 -12.04
N PRO A 164 -17.90 -2.26 -13.19
CA PRO A 164 -16.82 -1.82 -14.06
C PRO A 164 -16.00 -0.69 -13.38
N TRP A 165 -14.78 -0.47 -13.88
CA TRP A 165 -14.04 0.73 -13.54
C TRP A 165 -14.76 1.96 -14.10
N LEU A 166 -15.06 2.92 -13.22
CA LEU A 166 -15.51 4.26 -13.61
C LEU A 166 -14.29 5.18 -13.48
N LEU A 167 -13.54 5.31 -14.55
CA LEU A 167 -12.41 6.23 -14.58
C LEU A 167 -12.92 7.65 -14.82
N PRO A 168 -12.36 8.66 -14.13
CA PRO A 168 -12.65 10.05 -14.46
C PRO A 168 -12.18 10.33 -15.88
N ILE A 169 -13.06 10.85 -16.69
CA ILE A 169 -12.80 11.28 -18.06
C ILE A 169 -12.17 12.67 -18.03
#